data_bcdf4cfa83468863ae992a4d1f225193
#
_entry.id   bcdf4cfa83468863ae992a4d1f225193
#
_cell.length_a   1.000
_cell.length_b   1.000
_cell.length_c   1.000
_cell.angle_alpha   90.00
_cell.angle_beta   90.00
_cell.angle_gamma   90.00
#
_symmetry.space_group_name_H-M   'P 1'
#
loop_
_entity.id
_entity.type
_entity.pdbx_description
1 polymer ?
#
loop_
_entity_poly.entity_id
_entity_poly.type
_entity_poly.pdbx_seq_one_letter_code
_entity_poly.pdbx_strand_id
1 'polypeptide(L)'
;MPSLFRAALATLVLATLLAGCDSMGPSLKDTAYALERSRAGLARKEIALADGTRIVYLEGGSGAPLVLVHGFGADKDNFTRVSRWLTPHYRVIVPDLVGFGESTHRRDVDYHYAAQAQRVHDFTQALGLARFDLGGNSMGGGIAMSLAAQHPQEVASLWLIDCAGIAAAPPSELAKIIRTTDTNPLIITKESDFPAFLKFVMSDPPYIPGSVMNTLARERMANQPLERQVFVQIATDSVDAAVKGLATPTLIVWGDEDRALSVGTVPVLKTLLPNAQAVVMPHVGHAPMIERPQQSAEDYLRFREQLAVAH
;
A
#
# COMPACT_ATOMS: atom_id res chain seq x y z
N MET A 1 62.90 15.04 7.95
CA MET A 1 61.78 15.19 8.91
C MET A 1 60.48 15.67 8.26
N PRO A 2 59.98 15.04 7.18
CA PRO A 2 58.61 15.35 6.68
C PRO A 2 57.59 14.19 6.79
N SER A 3 57.96 13.02 7.30
CA SER A 3 57.05 11.85 7.31
C SER A 3 56.15 11.72 8.57
N LEU A 4 56.53 12.33 9.68
CA LEU A 4 55.76 12.28 10.94
C LEU A 4 54.54 13.22 10.95
N PHE A 5 54.58 14.32 10.19
CA PHE A 5 53.44 15.27 10.11
C PHE A 5 52.29 14.76 9.25
N ARG A 6 52.54 13.89 8.26
CA ARG A 6 51.51 13.32 7.42
C ARG A 6 50.73 12.20 8.11
N ALA A 7 51.37 11.44 8.99
CA ALA A 7 50.70 10.39 9.75
C ALA A 7 49.76 10.95 10.84
N ALA A 8 50.14 12.05 11.49
CA ALA A 8 49.32 12.71 12.51
C ALA A 8 48.03 13.35 11.92
N LEU A 9 48.12 13.90 10.68
CA LEU A 9 46.94 14.50 10.04
C LEU A 9 45.95 13.46 9.56
N ALA A 10 46.42 12.29 9.06
CA ALA A 10 45.56 11.19 8.63
C ALA A 10 44.82 10.52 9.80
N THR A 11 45.48 10.42 10.97
CA THR A 11 44.84 9.84 12.18
C THR A 11 43.82 10.79 12.81
N LEU A 12 44.03 12.10 12.72
CA LEU A 12 43.06 13.09 13.24
C LEU A 12 41.81 13.19 12.36
N VAL A 13 41.93 13.06 11.04
CA VAL A 13 40.81 13.06 10.12
C VAL A 13 39.99 11.78 10.27
N LEU A 14 40.60 10.62 10.56
CA LEU A 14 39.91 9.37 10.79
C LEU A 14 39.21 9.34 12.18
N ALA A 15 39.78 9.96 13.20
CA ALA A 15 39.19 10.06 14.54
C ALA A 15 37.96 11.01 14.58
N THR A 16 37.95 12.07 13.76
CA THR A 16 36.82 12.99 13.65
C THR A 16 35.66 12.39 12.85
N LEU A 17 35.91 11.39 11.99
CA LEU A 17 34.86 10.64 11.29
C LEU A 17 34.21 9.59 12.16
N LEU A 18 34.81 9.17 13.26
CA LEU A 18 34.24 8.16 14.18
C LEU A 18 33.52 8.78 15.40
N ALA A 19 33.69 10.05 15.67
CA ALA A 19 33.08 10.74 16.82
C ALA A 19 31.78 11.54 16.48
N GLY A 20 31.31 11.46 15.21
CA GLY A 20 30.20 12.24 14.73
C GLY A 20 29.04 11.40 14.16
N CYS A 21 28.87 10.13 14.59
CA CYS A 21 27.84 9.23 14.06
C CYS A 21 26.65 9.02 14.99
N ASP A 22 26.20 10.06 15.70
CA ASP A 22 24.85 10.08 16.21
C ASP A 22 24.08 11.23 15.56
N SER A 23 23.17 10.85 14.63
CA SER A 23 22.01 11.64 14.23
C SER A 23 22.09 12.66 13.08
N MET A 24 22.65 12.40 11.88
CA MET A 24 22.34 13.33 10.75
C MET A 24 22.38 12.70 9.33
N GLY A 25 22.40 11.41 9.20
CA GLY A 25 22.26 10.75 7.88
C GLY A 25 20.92 10.04 7.73
N PRO A 26 20.37 9.94 6.50
CA PRO A 26 19.17 9.15 6.26
C PRO A 26 19.44 7.70 6.69
N SER A 27 18.43 7.07 7.31
CA SER A 27 18.51 5.65 7.70
C SER A 27 18.73 4.78 6.46
N LEU A 28 19.22 3.54 6.67
CA LEU A 28 19.37 2.58 5.56
C LEU A 28 18.03 2.33 4.86
N LYS A 29 16.93 2.36 5.62
CA LYS A 29 15.55 2.27 5.10
C LYS A 29 15.26 3.48 4.19
N ASP A 30 15.49 4.69 4.66
CA ASP A 30 15.19 5.91 3.89
C ASP A 30 16.00 5.98 2.61
N THR A 31 17.28 5.56 2.67
CA THR A 31 18.15 5.48 1.49
C THR A 31 17.63 4.45 0.48
N ALA A 32 17.22 3.26 0.94
CA ALA A 32 16.65 2.22 0.08
C ALA A 32 15.34 2.68 -0.57
N TYR A 33 14.45 3.28 0.21
CA TYR A 33 13.19 3.83 -0.30
C TYR A 33 13.41 4.99 -1.28
N ALA A 34 14.33 5.91 -0.99
CA ALA A 34 14.68 6.98 -1.91
C ALA A 34 15.19 6.46 -3.26
N LEU A 35 15.99 5.39 -3.25
CA LEU A 35 16.48 4.75 -4.47
C LEU A 35 15.34 4.10 -5.26
N GLU A 36 14.46 3.35 -4.60
CA GLU A 36 13.31 2.70 -5.27
C GLU A 36 12.33 3.77 -5.82
N ARG A 37 12.03 4.83 -5.06
CA ARG A 37 11.21 5.97 -5.51
C ARG A 37 11.83 6.66 -6.73
N SER A 38 13.13 6.91 -6.70
CA SER A 38 13.87 7.52 -7.84
C SER A 38 13.77 6.65 -9.10
N ARG A 39 13.94 5.32 -8.97
CA ARG A 39 13.79 4.37 -10.08
C ARG A 39 12.37 4.34 -10.66
N ALA A 40 11.38 4.59 -9.82
CA ALA A 40 9.97 4.65 -10.20
C ALA A 40 9.53 6.05 -10.71
N GLY A 41 10.43 7.04 -10.71
CA GLY A 41 10.10 8.41 -11.06
C GLY A 41 9.15 9.09 -10.10
N LEU A 42 9.14 8.66 -8.81
CA LEU A 42 8.25 9.16 -7.77
C LEU A 42 8.96 10.14 -6.85
N ALA A 43 8.30 11.24 -6.51
CA ALA A 43 8.72 12.22 -5.52
C ALA A 43 7.80 12.18 -4.29
N ARG A 44 8.37 12.30 -3.08
CA ARG A 44 7.61 12.48 -1.85
C ARG A 44 7.06 13.91 -1.79
N LYS A 45 5.78 14.01 -1.51
CA LYS A 45 5.04 15.26 -1.33
C LYS A 45 4.20 15.20 -0.06
N GLU A 46 3.65 16.34 0.34
CA GLU A 46 2.67 16.42 1.42
C GLU A 46 1.66 17.51 1.15
N ILE A 47 0.46 17.35 1.72
CA ILE A 47 -0.63 18.32 1.63
C ILE A 47 -1.40 18.31 2.96
N ALA A 48 -1.87 19.48 3.37
CA ALA A 48 -2.81 19.60 4.48
C ALA A 48 -4.25 19.66 3.94
N LEU A 49 -5.12 18.83 4.50
CA LEU A 49 -6.56 18.87 4.22
C LEU A 49 -7.23 19.98 5.01
N ALA A 50 -8.47 20.30 4.68
CA ALA A 50 -9.22 21.39 5.30
C ALA A 50 -9.41 21.23 6.82
N ASP A 51 -9.44 20.00 7.33
CA ASP A 51 -9.54 19.68 8.76
C ASP A 51 -8.18 19.70 9.50
N GLY A 52 -7.10 20.10 8.82
CA GLY A 52 -5.74 20.11 9.35
C GLY A 52 -5.02 18.74 9.26
N THR A 53 -5.65 17.70 8.74
CA THR A 53 -5.02 16.41 8.51
C THR A 53 -3.90 16.53 7.47
N ARG A 54 -2.68 16.13 7.82
CA ARG A 54 -1.55 16.10 6.89
C ARG A 54 -1.49 14.73 6.21
N ILE A 55 -1.52 14.73 4.89
CA ILE A 55 -1.32 13.56 4.05
C ILE A 55 0.06 13.63 3.39
N VAL A 56 0.88 12.62 3.59
CA VAL A 56 2.14 12.41 2.87
C VAL A 56 1.88 11.43 1.74
N TYR A 57 2.39 11.70 0.56
CA TYR A 57 2.15 10.86 -0.61
C TYR A 57 3.34 10.85 -1.56
N LEU A 58 3.38 9.85 -2.41
CA LEU A 58 4.29 9.81 -3.56
C LEU A 58 3.54 10.25 -4.81
N GLU A 59 4.22 10.98 -5.69
CA GLU A 59 3.66 11.36 -6.98
C GLU A 59 4.74 11.35 -8.05
N GLY A 60 4.38 10.86 -9.24
CA GLY A 60 5.27 10.89 -10.39
C GLY A 60 4.56 10.54 -11.70
N GLY A 61 5.29 10.71 -12.79
CA GLY A 61 4.73 10.54 -14.13
C GLY A 61 3.81 11.68 -14.56
N SER A 62 3.11 11.47 -15.67
CA SER A 62 2.16 12.43 -16.27
C SER A 62 1.03 11.70 -16.97
N GLY A 63 -0.03 12.42 -17.37
CA GLY A 63 -1.21 11.84 -18.01
C GLY A 63 -2.39 11.71 -17.07
N ALA A 64 -3.25 10.70 -17.29
CA ALA A 64 -4.42 10.45 -16.45
C ALA A 64 -4.02 10.14 -15.00
N PRO A 65 -4.71 10.69 -14.00
CA PRO A 65 -4.40 10.39 -12.61
C PRO A 65 -4.76 8.94 -12.26
N LEU A 66 -3.81 8.23 -11.61
CA LEU A 66 -4.01 6.92 -11.00
C LEU A 66 -3.67 7.00 -9.51
N VAL A 67 -4.67 6.90 -8.67
CA VAL A 67 -4.55 6.90 -7.21
C VAL A 67 -4.44 5.46 -6.71
N LEU A 68 -3.42 5.14 -5.91
CA LEU A 68 -3.16 3.79 -5.41
C LEU A 68 -3.17 3.79 -3.88
N VAL A 69 -4.05 2.99 -3.29
CA VAL A 69 -4.34 2.95 -1.85
C VAL A 69 -3.78 1.67 -1.23
N HIS A 70 -2.88 1.82 -0.26
CA HIS A 70 -2.21 0.69 0.39
C HIS A 70 -3.09 -0.09 1.36
N GLY A 71 -2.65 -1.29 1.73
CA GLY A 71 -3.30 -2.19 2.68
C GLY A 71 -3.02 -1.85 4.14
N PHE A 72 -3.59 -2.67 5.03
CA PHE A 72 -3.39 -2.59 6.46
C PHE A 72 -1.93 -2.78 6.85
N GLY A 73 -1.42 -1.91 7.72
CA GLY A 73 -0.04 -1.95 8.22
C GLY A 73 1.04 -1.71 7.17
N ALA A 74 0.64 -1.23 6.00
CA ALA A 74 1.51 -0.81 4.91
C ALA A 74 1.60 0.72 4.83
N ASP A 75 2.31 1.21 3.84
CA ASP A 75 2.45 2.62 3.52
C ASP A 75 2.51 2.83 1.99
N LYS A 76 2.66 4.08 1.57
CA LYS A 76 2.79 4.50 0.16
C LYS A 76 3.88 3.75 -0.62
N ASP A 77 4.93 3.29 0.05
CA ASP A 77 6.07 2.64 -0.60
C ASP A 77 5.75 1.21 -1.09
N ASN A 78 4.64 0.63 -0.64
CA ASN A 78 4.16 -0.67 -1.15
C ASN A 78 3.87 -0.67 -2.65
N PHE A 79 3.55 0.50 -3.22
CA PHE A 79 3.30 0.64 -4.65
C PHE A 79 4.51 1.15 -5.45
N THR A 80 5.65 1.44 -4.81
CA THR A 80 6.81 2.02 -5.50
C THR A 80 7.33 1.10 -6.61
N ARG A 81 7.41 -0.20 -6.39
CA ARG A 81 7.93 -1.15 -7.38
C ARG A 81 7.07 -1.22 -8.64
N VAL A 82 5.77 -1.34 -8.49
CA VAL A 82 4.83 -1.41 -9.63
C VAL A 82 4.74 -0.07 -10.34
N SER A 83 4.87 1.04 -9.62
CA SER A 83 4.82 2.41 -10.17
C SER A 83 5.89 2.68 -11.21
N ARG A 84 7.05 1.99 -11.15
CA ARG A 84 8.09 2.08 -12.19
C ARG A 84 7.56 1.79 -13.60
N TRP A 85 6.56 0.91 -13.70
CA TRP A 85 5.93 0.50 -14.95
C TRP A 85 4.69 1.33 -15.30
N LEU A 86 4.17 2.11 -14.34
CA LEU A 86 2.97 2.92 -14.47
C LEU A 86 3.28 4.40 -14.76
N THR A 87 4.33 4.96 -14.17
CA THR A 87 4.69 6.38 -14.33
C THR A 87 5.02 6.80 -15.78
N PRO A 88 5.44 5.91 -16.71
CA PRO A 88 5.52 6.27 -18.12
C PRO A 88 4.16 6.57 -18.77
N HIS A 89 3.04 6.13 -18.17
CA HIS A 89 1.69 6.18 -18.76
C HIS A 89 0.70 7.00 -17.94
N TYR A 90 0.94 7.16 -16.64
CA TYR A 90 0.00 7.78 -15.69
C TYR A 90 0.71 8.81 -14.80
N ARG A 91 -0.07 9.79 -14.35
CA ARG A 91 0.25 10.53 -13.13
C ARG A 91 -0.11 9.65 -11.94
N VAL A 92 0.87 8.89 -11.41
CA VAL A 92 0.68 7.98 -10.28
C VAL A 92 0.74 8.75 -8.98
N ILE A 93 -0.24 8.53 -8.09
CA ILE A 93 -0.39 9.21 -6.81
C ILE A 93 -0.65 8.15 -5.73
N VAL A 94 0.20 8.08 -4.71
CA VAL A 94 0.14 7.04 -3.67
C VAL A 94 0.17 7.69 -2.30
N PRO A 95 -0.98 7.93 -1.64
CA PRO A 95 -1.02 8.48 -0.29
C PRO A 95 -0.65 7.44 0.77
N ASP A 96 -0.04 7.90 1.87
CA ASP A 96 -0.19 7.24 3.15
C ASP A 96 -1.58 7.54 3.69
N LEU A 97 -2.33 6.51 4.02
CA LEU A 97 -3.63 6.66 4.68
C LEU A 97 -3.48 7.27 6.08
N VAL A 98 -4.48 8.01 6.53
CA VAL A 98 -4.56 8.45 7.94
C VAL A 98 -4.40 7.25 8.85
N GLY A 99 -3.51 7.37 9.84
CA GLY A 99 -3.16 6.28 10.76
C GLY A 99 -1.98 5.43 10.32
N PHE A 100 -1.39 5.69 9.14
CA PHE A 100 -0.29 4.91 8.59
C PHE A 100 0.83 5.79 8.01
N GLY A 101 2.00 5.17 7.85
CA GLY A 101 3.17 5.79 7.23
C GLY A 101 3.57 7.11 7.89
N GLU A 102 3.76 8.14 7.07
CA GLU A 102 4.14 9.49 7.50
C GLU A 102 2.95 10.44 7.62
N SER A 103 1.72 10.02 7.27
CA SER A 103 0.51 10.83 7.41
C SER A 103 0.07 10.98 8.87
N THR A 104 -0.90 11.84 9.13
CA THR A 104 -1.41 12.07 10.48
C THR A 104 -1.93 10.78 11.11
N HIS A 105 -1.47 10.46 12.33
CA HIS A 105 -1.96 9.36 13.16
C HIS A 105 -2.98 9.89 14.18
N ARG A 106 -4.20 9.37 14.16
CA ARG A 106 -5.29 9.76 15.09
C ARG A 106 -5.98 8.52 15.63
N ARG A 107 -6.28 8.50 16.92
CA ARG A 107 -7.04 7.41 17.58
C ARG A 107 -8.51 7.77 17.80
N ASP A 108 -8.85 9.02 17.64
CA ASP A 108 -10.16 9.62 17.90
C ASP A 108 -11.05 9.68 16.65
N VAL A 109 -10.72 8.91 15.61
CA VAL A 109 -11.46 8.89 14.34
C VAL A 109 -11.92 7.49 13.96
N ASP A 110 -12.92 7.45 13.10
CA ASP A 110 -13.46 6.22 12.51
C ASP A 110 -12.55 5.70 11.38
N TYR A 111 -12.27 4.39 11.37
CA TYR A 111 -11.44 3.70 10.38
C TYR A 111 -12.21 2.67 9.53
N HIS A 112 -13.54 2.63 9.61
CA HIS A 112 -14.35 1.82 8.69
C HIS A 112 -14.14 2.26 7.24
N TYR A 113 -14.43 1.37 6.29
CA TYR A 113 -14.15 1.63 4.86
C TYR A 113 -14.75 2.92 4.36
N ALA A 114 -16.00 3.24 4.74
CA ALA A 114 -16.66 4.47 4.31
C ALA A 114 -15.96 5.74 4.81
N ALA A 115 -15.51 5.75 6.06
CA ALA A 115 -14.81 6.89 6.64
C ALA A 115 -13.41 7.09 6.05
N GLN A 116 -12.69 6.00 5.79
CA GLN A 116 -11.40 6.06 5.10
C GLN A 116 -11.57 6.47 3.62
N ALA A 117 -12.60 5.99 2.94
CA ALA A 117 -12.95 6.39 1.58
C ALA A 117 -13.20 7.91 1.49
N GLN A 118 -13.93 8.49 2.45
CA GLN A 118 -14.15 9.93 2.51
C GLN A 118 -12.83 10.70 2.65
N ARG A 119 -11.88 10.25 3.47
CA ARG A 119 -10.56 10.91 3.60
C ARG A 119 -9.72 10.82 2.33
N VAL A 120 -9.79 9.68 1.61
CA VAL A 120 -9.16 9.55 0.30
C VAL A 120 -9.83 10.49 -0.71
N HIS A 121 -11.16 10.62 -0.67
CA HIS A 121 -11.88 11.60 -1.48
C HIS A 121 -11.46 13.04 -1.16
N ASP A 122 -11.42 13.43 0.10
CA ASP A 122 -10.97 14.77 0.52
C ASP A 122 -9.55 15.07 0.02
N PHE A 123 -8.67 14.06 0.06
CA PHE A 123 -7.32 14.14 -0.49
C PHE A 123 -7.32 14.33 -2.02
N THR A 124 -8.14 13.58 -2.76
CA THR A 124 -8.24 13.75 -4.22
C THR A 124 -8.81 15.10 -4.61
N GLN A 125 -9.79 15.61 -3.86
CA GLN A 125 -10.34 16.96 -4.05
C GLN A 125 -9.28 18.04 -3.75
N ALA A 126 -8.49 17.89 -2.70
CA ALA A 126 -7.40 18.82 -2.39
C ALA A 126 -6.31 18.86 -3.48
N LEU A 127 -6.15 17.78 -4.25
CA LEU A 127 -5.28 17.72 -5.43
C LEU A 127 -5.96 18.22 -6.73
N GLY A 128 -7.23 18.59 -6.69
CA GLY A 128 -8.01 19.05 -7.84
C GLY A 128 -8.33 17.93 -8.84
N LEU A 129 -8.45 16.68 -8.39
CA LEU A 129 -8.75 15.55 -9.26
C LEU A 129 -10.26 15.40 -9.45
N ALA A 130 -10.78 15.87 -10.60
CA ALA A 130 -12.21 15.74 -10.93
C ALA A 130 -12.59 14.31 -11.34
N ARG A 131 -11.66 13.58 -11.97
CA ARG A 131 -11.83 12.16 -12.36
C ARG A 131 -10.49 11.46 -12.39
N PHE A 132 -10.43 10.25 -11.86
CA PHE A 132 -9.20 9.48 -11.72
C PHE A 132 -9.46 7.97 -11.77
N ASP A 133 -8.43 7.22 -12.09
CA ASP A 133 -8.40 5.77 -11.90
C ASP A 133 -8.00 5.47 -10.45
N LEU A 134 -8.57 4.43 -9.86
CA LEU A 134 -8.37 4.12 -8.44
C LEU A 134 -7.98 2.66 -8.26
N GLY A 135 -6.82 2.43 -7.67
CA GLY A 135 -6.37 1.10 -7.28
C GLY A 135 -6.23 0.95 -5.79
N GLY A 136 -6.38 -0.29 -5.28
CA GLY A 136 -6.16 -0.56 -3.87
C GLY A 136 -5.83 -2.01 -3.58
N ASN A 137 -4.88 -2.22 -2.64
CA ASN A 137 -4.52 -3.56 -2.17
C ASN A 137 -5.17 -3.81 -0.81
N SER A 138 -5.71 -5.00 -0.60
CA SER A 138 -6.23 -5.45 0.71
C SER A 138 -7.28 -4.47 1.27
N MET A 139 -7.05 -3.92 2.47
CA MET A 139 -7.85 -2.84 3.05
C MET A 139 -8.06 -1.68 2.07
N GLY A 140 -6.99 -1.30 1.33
CA GLY A 140 -7.06 -0.25 0.31
C GLY A 140 -8.04 -0.58 -0.82
N GLY A 141 -8.22 -1.85 -1.16
CA GLY A 141 -9.22 -2.31 -2.12
C GLY A 141 -10.64 -2.11 -1.62
N GLY A 142 -10.91 -2.40 -0.34
CA GLY A 142 -12.20 -2.12 0.31
C GLY A 142 -12.50 -0.61 0.36
N ILE A 143 -11.47 0.20 0.67
CA ILE A 143 -11.57 1.67 0.64
C ILE A 143 -11.87 2.16 -0.79
N ALA A 144 -11.17 1.63 -1.79
CA ALA A 144 -11.36 2.00 -3.20
C ALA A 144 -12.79 1.66 -3.69
N MET A 145 -13.29 0.48 -3.35
CA MET A 145 -14.67 0.07 -3.63
C MET A 145 -15.69 1.00 -2.97
N SER A 146 -15.47 1.33 -1.70
CA SER A 146 -16.33 2.24 -0.95
C SER A 146 -16.36 3.65 -1.57
N LEU A 147 -15.18 4.17 -1.98
CA LEU A 147 -15.09 5.47 -2.63
C LEU A 147 -15.82 5.47 -3.99
N ALA A 148 -15.60 4.44 -4.81
CA ALA A 148 -16.27 4.33 -6.11
C ALA A 148 -17.81 4.22 -5.98
N ALA A 149 -18.30 3.58 -4.91
CA ALA A 149 -19.73 3.52 -4.63
C ALA A 149 -20.31 4.87 -4.17
N GLN A 150 -19.54 5.66 -3.40
CA GLN A 150 -19.94 6.99 -2.94
C GLN A 150 -19.84 8.07 -4.05
N HIS A 151 -18.83 7.95 -4.93
CA HIS A 151 -18.50 8.94 -5.97
C HIS A 151 -18.31 8.26 -7.35
N PRO A 152 -19.33 7.60 -7.91
CA PRO A 152 -19.17 6.77 -9.12
C PRO A 152 -18.81 7.58 -10.38
N GLN A 153 -19.08 8.87 -10.40
CA GLN A 153 -18.74 9.74 -11.53
C GLN A 153 -17.26 10.18 -11.54
N GLU A 154 -16.59 10.12 -10.39
CA GLU A 154 -15.21 10.55 -10.23
C GLU A 154 -14.21 9.39 -10.47
N VAL A 155 -14.63 8.13 -10.22
CA VAL A 155 -13.79 6.95 -10.40
C VAL A 155 -13.97 6.37 -11.80
N ALA A 156 -12.97 6.55 -12.65
CA ALA A 156 -12.99 6.11 -14.05
C ALA A 156 -12.86 4.59 -14.21
N SER A 157 -12.04 3.97 -13.38
CA SER A 157 -11.90 2.51 -13.26
C SER A 157 -11.39 2.11 -11.87
N LEU A 158 -11.61 0.86 -11.50
CA LEU A 158 -11.08 0.23 -10.31
C LEU A 158 -10.00 -0.80 -10.65
N TRP A 159 -8.92 -0.81 -9.86
CA TRP A 159 -7.93 -1.88 -9.83
C TRP A 159 -7.86 -2.48 -8.42
N LEU A 160 -8.50 -3.63 -8.23
CA LEU A 160 -8.62 -4.32 -6.94
C LEU A 160 -7.57 -5.42 -6.84
N ILE A 161 -6.63 -5.28 -5.91
CA ILE A 161 -5.50 -6.20 -5.72
C ILE A 161 -5.69 -6.89 -4.37
N ASP A 162 -6.00 -8.20 -4.38
CA ASP A 162 -6.22 -8.99 -3.16
C ASP A 162 -7.08 -8.23 -2.13
N CYS A 163 -8.23 -7.73 -2.55
CA CYS A 163 -8.99 -6.73 -1.82
C CYS A 163 -9.81 -7.30 -0.65
N ALA A 164 -9.85 -6.56 0.45
CA ALA A 164 -10.68 -6.84 1.63
C ALA A 164 -12.07 -6.20 1.51
N GLY A 165 -12.89 -6.36 2.54
CA GLY A 165 -14.19 -5.71 2.68
C GLY A 165 -15.37 -6.51 2.13
N ILE A 166 -15.20 -7.78 1.77
CA ILE A 166 -16.25 -8.65 1.24
C ILE A 166 -16.66 -9.67 2.30
N ALA A 167 -17.81 -9.45 2.94
CA ALA A 167 -18.33 -10.33 3.99
C ALA A 167 -18.79 -11.69 3.44
N ALA A 168 -19.26 -11.73 2.19
CA ALA A 168 -19.63 -12.97 1.51
C ALA A 168 -18.45 -13.84 1.06
N ALA A 169 -17.19 -13.37 1.28
CA ALA A 169 -15.99 -14.11 0.91
C ALA A 169 -15.82 -15.41 1.73
N PRO A 170 -15.27 -16.48 1.14
CA PRO A 170 -14.85 -17.64 1.91
C PRO A 170 -13.80 -17.31 2.95
N PRO A 171 -13.77 -17.97 4.13
CA PRO A 171 -12.81 -17.70 5.16
C PRO A 171 -11.37 -17.99 4.71
N SER A 172 -10.48 -17.01 4.90
CA SER A 172 -9.06 -17.12 4.62
C SER A 172 -8.31 -17.93 5.68
N GLU A 173 -7.02 -18.21 5.46
CA GLU A 173 -6.14 -18.79 6.47
C GLU A 173 -5.97 -17.83 7.66
N LEU A 174 -5.80 -16.52 7.41
CA LEU A 174 -5.79 -15.49 8.45
C LEU A 174 -7.01 -15.56 9.36
N ALA A 175 -8.21 -15.61 8.77
CA ALA A 175 -9.46 -15.70 9.52
C ALA A 175 -9.55 -16.99 10.37
N LYS A 176 -9.03 -18.11 9.85
CA LYS A 176 -8.94 -19.38 10.60
C LYS A 176 -7.97 -19.26 11.77
N ILE A 177 -6.77 -18.72 11.56
CA ILE A 177 -5.76 -18.53 12.61
C ILE A 177 -6.33 -17.64 13.73
N ILE A 178 -6.87 -16.48 13.42
CA ILE A 178 -7.44 -15.55 14.42
C ILE A 178 -8.52 -16.24 15.26
N ARG A 179 -9.42 -16.99 14.60
CA ARG A 179 -10.52 -17.67 15.28
C ARG A 179 -10.06 -18.81 16.19
N THR A 180 -8.95 -19.51 15.83
CA THR A 180 -8.53 -20.73 16.55
C THR A 180 -7.40 -20.48 17.55
N THR A 181 -6.62 -19.40 17.41
CA THR A 181 -5.42 -19.17 18.21
C THR A 181 -5.43 -17.85 18.99
N ASP A 182 -6.43 -17.00 18.76
CA ASP A 182 -6.51 -15.62 19.28
C ASP A 182 -5.25 -14.77 18.96
N THR A 183 -4.51 -15.18 17.93
CA THR A 183 -3.34 -14.44 17.42
C THR A 183 -3.62 -13.86 16.05
N ASN A 184 -3.04 -12.71 15.74
CA ASN A 184 -3.16 -12.08 14.43
C ASN A 184 -1.77 -11.93 13.79
N PRO A 185 -1.45 -12.74 12.77
CA PRO A 185 -0.16 -12.67 12.07
C PRO A 185 0.16 -11.31 11.43
N LEU A 186 -0.84 -10.46 11.23
CA LEU A 186 -0.64 -9.11 10.68
C LEU A 186 -0.22 -8.08 11.74
N ILE A 187 -0.30 -8.39 13.03
CA ILE A 187 0.06 -7.48 14.12
C ILE A 187 1.48 -7.81 14.62
N ILE A 188 2.39 -6.88 14.42
CA ILE A 188 3.79 -7.02 14.85
C ILE A 188 3.92 -6.65 16.32
N THR A 189 4.38 -7.60 17.14
CA THR A 189 4.53 -7.43 18.60
C THR A 189 5.99 -7.37 19.03
N LYS A 190 6.89 -7.94 18.25
CA LYS A 190 8.34 -7.94 18.44
C LYS A 190 9.05 -7.97 17.07
N GLU A 191 10.30 -7.53 17.00
CA GLU A 191 11.06 -7.46 15.75
C GLU A 191 11.13 -8.83 15.03
N SER A 192 11.21 -9.92 15.76
CA SER A 192 11.27 -11.28 15.20
C SER A 192 9.96 -11.75 14.54
N ASP A 193 8.85 -11.02 14.68
CA ASP A 193 7.59 -11.33 14.01
C ASP A 193 7.62 -10.92 12.53
N PHE A 194 8.42 -9.90 12.19
CA PHE A 194 8.39 -9.27 10.86
C PHE A 194 8.79 -10.23 9.72
N PRO A 195 9.84 -11.06 9.83
CA PRO A 195 10.15 -12.06 8.80
C PRO A 195 9.03 -13.09 8.61
N ALA A 196 8.35 -13.50 9.70
CA ALA A 196 7.22 -14.43 9.62
C ALA A 196 6.00 -13.78 8.97
N PHE A 197 5.75 -12.50 9.28
CA PHE A 197 4.73 -11.69 8.62
C PHE A 197 4.96 -11.60 7.11
N LEU A 198 6.18 -11.27 6.65
CA LEU A 198 6.51 -11.21 5.23
C LEU A 198 6.22 -12.54 4.51
N LYS A 199 6.64 -13.67 5.11
CA LYS A 199 6.37 -15.02 4.58
C LYS A 199 4.90 -15.43 4.66
N PHE A 200 4.12 -14.77 5.51
CA PHE A 200 2.68 -14.99 5.59
C PHE A 200 1.93 -14.26 4.48
N VAL A 201 2.34 -13.03 4.17
CA VAL A 201 1.64 -12.19 3.19
C VAL A 201 2.21 -12.32 1.77
N MET A 202 3.41 -12.88 1.57
CA MET A 202 4.02 -13.05 0.25
C MET A 202 4.53 -14.48 0.07
N SER A 203 4.33 -15.05 -1.11
CA SER A 203 4.89 -16.34 -1.50
C SER A 203 6.38 -16.23 -1.85
N ASP A 204 6.75 -15.14 -2.50
CA ASP A 204 8.12 -14.82 -2.91
C ASP A 204 8.54 -13.42 -2.43
N PRO A 205 8.76 -13.24 -1.10
CA PRO A 205 9.11 -11.93 -0.57
C PRO A 205 10.48 -11.46 -1.10
N PRO A 206 10.61 -10.20 -1.50
CA PRO A 206 11.89 -9.67 -1.94
C PRO A 206 12.91 -9.68 -0.80
N TYR A 207 14.19 -9.79 -1.16
CA TYR A 207 15.24 -9.65 -0.16
C TYR A 207 15.21 -8.26 0.48
N ILE A 208 15.12 -8.22 1.81
CA ILE A 208 15.17 -7.01 2.63
C ILE A 208 16.32 -7.19 3.65
N PRO A 209 17.30 -6.27 3.71
CA PRO A 209 18.36 -6.32 4.73
C PRO A 209 17.79 -6.35 6.15
N GLY A 210 18.40 -7.14 7.03
CA GLY A 210 17.91 -7.32 8.41
C GLY A 210 17.76 -6.01 9.20
N SER A 211 18.67 -5.06 9.01
CA SER A 211 18.58 -3.72 9.63
C SER A 211 17.34 -2.93 9.15
N VAL A 212 16.97 -3.06 7.88
CA VAL A 212 15.76 -2.45 7.31
C VAL A 212 14.52 -3.14 7.88
N MET A 213 14.51 -4.49 7.90
CA MET A 213 13.40 -5.26 8.50
C MET A 213 13.16 -4.87 9.97
N ASN A 214 14.22 -4.74 10.76
CA ASN A 214 14.11 -4.34 12.17
C ASN A 214 13.56 -2.92 12.32
N THR A 215 13.95 -1.98 11.43
CA THR A 215 13.39 -0.63 11.43
C THR A 215 11.90 -0.65 11.14
N LEU A 216 11.48 -1.36 10.09
CA LEU A 216 10.05 -1.53 9.74
C LEU A 216 9.26 -2.19 10.87
N ALA A 217 9.83 -3.22 11.50
CA ALA A 217 9.20 -3.87 12.65
C ALA A 217 8.97 -2.90 13.81
N ARG A 218 9.98 -2.08 14.17
CA ARG A 218 9.85 -1.08 15.24
C ARG A 218 8.80 -0.02 14.94
N GLU A 219 8.72 0.46 13.72
CA GLU A 219 7.68 1.41 13.29
C GLU A 219 6.28 0.80 13.45
N ARG A 220 6.09 -0.45 13.02
CA ARG A 220 4.84 -1.19 13.21
C ARG A 220 4.51 -1.39 14.70
N MET A 221 5.50 -1.76 15.51
CA MET A 221 5.35 -1.91 16.97
C MET A 221 4.95 -0.60 17.64
N ALA A 222 5.54 0.53 17.24
CA ALA A 222 5.19 1.84 17.75
C ALA A 222 3.74 2.24 17.43
N ASN A 223 3.24 1.84 16.26
CA ASN A 223 1.87 2.09 15.81
C ASN A 223 0.86 1.00 16.23
N GLN A 224 1.31 -0.08 16.87
CA GLN A 224 0.50 -1.26 17.18
C GLN A 224 -0.85 -0.97 17.85
N PRO A 225 -0.97 -0.05 18.84
CA PRO A 225 -2.26 0.21 19.46
C PRO A 225 -3.29 0.79 18.48
N LEU A 226 -2.85 1.60 17.52
CA LEU A 226 -3.71 2.12 16.45
C LEU A 226 -4.02 1.03 15.41
N GLU A 227 -3.04 0.24 15.03
CA GLU A 227 -3.24 -0.88 14.13
C GLU A 227 -4.28 -1.89 14.66
N ARG A 228 -4.25 -2.20 15.97
CA ARG A 228 -5.28 -3.05 16.57
C ARG A 228 -6.68 -2.45 16.47
N GLN A 229 -6.81 -1.15 16.71
CA GLN A 229 -8.09 -0.44 16.57
C GLN A 229 -8.59 -0.50 15.12
N VAL A 230 -7.74 -0.16 14.16
CA VAL A 230 -8.07 -0.20 12.72
C VAL A 230 -8.47 -1.62 12.31
N PHE A 231 -7.67 -2.64 12.71
CA PHE A 231 -7.96 -4.03 12.35
C PHE A 231 -9.34 -4.48 12.82
N VAL A 232 -9.71 -4.17 14.06
CA VAL A 232 -11.04 -4.52 14.61
C VAL A 232 -12.15 -3.87 13.77
N GLN A 233 -12.01 -2.61 13.41
CA GLN A 233 -13.04 -1.89 12.64
C GLN A 233 -13.18 -2.46 11.23
N ILE A 234 -12.08 -2.67 10.49
CA ILE A 234 -12.16 -3.21 9.12
C ILE A 234 -12.57 -4.69 9.08
N ALA A 235 -12.26 -5.47 10.13
CA ALA A 235 -12.61 -6.89 10.21
C ALA A 235 -14.12 -7.13 10.46
N THR A 236 -14.82 -6.11 10.98
CA THR A 236 -16.26 -6.14 11.25
C THR A 236 -17.09 -5.33 10.25
N ASP A 237 -16.41 -4.72 9.25
CA ASP A 237 -17.02 -3.89 8.21
C ASP A 237 -17.07 -4.62 6.86
N SER A 238 -18.01 -4.19 6.00
CA SER A 238 -18.21 -4.76 4.67
C SER A 238 -18.71 -3.70 3.68
N VAL A 239 -18.30 -3.85 2.43
CA VAL A 239 -18.74 -3.00 1.32
C VAL A 239 -19.71 -3.69 0.36
N ASP A 240 -20.08 -4.96 0.61
CA ASP A 240 -20.91 -5.80 -0.28
C ASP A 240 -22.19 -5.08 -0.75
N ALA A 241 -22.92 -4.50 0.18
CA ALA A 241 -24.18 -3.81 -0.13
C ALA A 241 -23.95 -2.53 -0.95
N ALA A 242 -22.89 -1.81 -0.67
CA ALA A 242 -22.56 -0.54 -1.35
C ALA A 242 -22.09 -0.75 -2.78
N VAL A 243 -21.40 -1.88 -3.07
CA VAL A 243 -20.81 -2.14 -4.39
C VAL A 243 -21.68 -3.04 -5.28
N LYS A 244 -22.79 -3.56 -4.76
CA LYS A 244 -23.67 -4.42 -5.53
C LYS A 244 -24.24 -3.70 -6.76
N GLY A 245 -23.86 -4.16 -7.95
CA GLY A 245 -24.27 -3.56 -9.23
C GLY A 245 -23.48 -2.32 -9.63
N LEU A 246 -22.39 -2.00 -8.92
CA LEU A 246 -21.50 -0.89 -9.30
C LEU A 246 -20.95 -1.10 -10.71
N ALA A 247 -21.26 -0.16 -11.60
CA ALA A 247 -20.95 -0.26 -13.03
C ALA A 247 -19.51 0.17 -13.39
N THR A 248 -18.75 0.71 -12.43
CA THR A 248 -17.35 1.13 -12.66
C THR A 248 -16.54 -0.02 -13.22
N PRO A 249 -15.90 0.13 -14.40
CA PRO A 249 -15.03 -0.88 -14.98
C PRO A 249 -13.96 -1.31 -13.97
N THR A 250 -13.81 -2.60 -13.73
CA THR A 250 -12.97 -3.11 -12.65
C THR A 250 -12.03 -4.20 -13.14
N LEU A 251 -10.74 -4.10 -12.80
CA LEU A 251 -9.80 -5.20 -12.86
C LEU A 251 -9.59 -5.75 -11.45
N ILE A 252 -9.84 -7.04 -11.26
CA ILE A 252 -9.52 -7.79 -10.06
C ILE A 252 -8.23 -8.56 -10.33
N VAL A 253 -7.19 -8.35 -9.51
CA VAL A 253 -5.95 -9.13 -9.53
C VAL A 253 -5.83 -9.86 -8.20
N TRP A 254 -5.48 -11.15 -8.23
CA TRP A 254 -5.37 -11.95 -7.01
C TRP A 254 -4.24 -12.97 -7.10
N GLY A 255 -3.45 -13.11 -6.04
CA GLY A 255 -2.50 -14.20 -5.90
C GLY A 255 -3.19 -15.51 -5.48
N ASP A 256 -2.89 -16.63 -6.13
CA ASP A 256 -3.52 -17.91 -5.79
C ASP A 256 -3.03 -18.50 -4.46
N GLU A 257 -1.89 -18.02 -3.96
CA GLU A 257 -1.30 -18.39 -2.67
C GLU A 257 -1.55 -17.33 -1.57
N ASP A 258 -2.52 -16.43 -1.77
CA ASP A 258 -2.89 -15.44 -0.73
C ASP A 258 -3.46 -16.13 0.51
N ARG A 259 -2.72 -16.02 1.63
CA ARG A 259 -3.08 -16.59 2.94
C ARG A 259 -3.86 -15.60 3.81
N ALA A 260 -3.73 -14.29 3.51
CA ALA A 260 -4.44 -13.24 4.23
C ALA A 260 -5.91 -13.16 3.83
N LEU A 261 -6.20 -13.24 2.53
CA LEU A 261 -7.56 -13.22 1.98
C LEU A 261 -7.74 -14.38 0.98
N SER A 262 -8.94 -14.94 0.94
CA SER A 262 -9.20 -16.11 0.10
C SER A 262 -9.34 -15.71 -1.38
N VAL A 263 -8.63 -16.38 -2.28
CA VAL A 263 -8.82 -16.25 -3.74
C VAL A 263 -10.25 -16.63 -4.17
N GLY A 264 -10.97 -17.39 -3.37
CA GLY A 264 -12.41 -17.65 -3.54
C GLY A 264 -13.30 -16.40 -3.45
N THR A 265 -12.74 -15.25 -3.09
CA THR A 265 -13.43 -13.95 -3.15
C THR A 265 -13.63 -13.45 -4.59
N VAL A 266 -12.78 -13.85 -5.53
CA VAL A 266 -12.86 -13.43 -6.94
C VAL A 266 -14.21 -13.70 -7.57
N PRO A 267 -14.80 -14.93 -7.53
CA PRO A 267 -16.14 -15.16 -8.08
C PRO A 267 -17.24 -14.36 -7.35
N VAL A 268 -17.09 -14.09 -6.05
CA VAL A 268 -18.05 -13.26 -5.31
C VAL A 268 -18.01 -11.81 -5.84
N LEU A 269 -16.82 -11.24 -5.99
CA LEU A 269 -16.63 -9.89 -6.56
C LEU A 269 -17.20 -9.78 -7.97
N LYS A 270 -17.02 -10.78 -8.83
CA LYS A 270 -17.60 -10.80 -10.18
C LYS A 270 -19.13 -10.81 -10.17
N THR A 271 -19.76 -11.32 -9.12
CA THR A 271 -21.21 -11.26 -8.93
C THR A 271 -21.66 -9.86 -8.47
N LEU A 272 -20.85 -9.19 -7.65
CA LEU A 272 -21.15 -7.85 -7.14
C LEU A 272 -20.87 -6.76 -8.18
N LEU A 273 -19.80 -6.91 -8.98
CA LEU A 273 -19.27 -5.94 -9.94
C LEU A 273 -19.47 -6.47 -11.37
N PRO A 274 -20.56 -6.11 -12.06
CA PRO A 274 -20.93 -6.72 -13.34
C PRO A 274 -19.92 -6.49 -14.47
N ASN A 275 -19.13 -5.40 -14.41
CA ASN A 275 -18.13 -5.05 -15.40
C ASN A 275 -16.69 -5.46 -14.96
N ALA A 276 -16.56 -6.42 -14.04
CA ALA A 276 -15.27 -6.86 -13.55
C ALA A 276 -14.62 -7.94 -14.45
N GLN A 277 -13.38 -7.70 -14.81
CA GLN A 277 -12.44 -8.69 -15.31
C GLN A 277 -11.57 -9.20 -14.14
N ALA A 278 -11.04 -10.42 -14.24
CA ALA A 278 -10.20 -10.97 -13.20
C ALA A 278 -8.96 -11.67 -13.77
N VAL A 279 -7.85 -11.49 -13.08
CA VAL A 279 -6.57 -12.20 -13.28
C VAL A 279 -6.19 -12.84 -11.95
N VAL A 280 -5.99 -14.16 -11.94
CA VAL A 280 -5.42 -14.89 -10.81
C VAL A 280 -3.98 -15.23 -11.18
N MET A 281 -3.03 -14.76 -10.36
CA MET A 281 -1.60 -14.94 -10.59
C MET A 281 -1.10 -16.21 -9.88
N PRO A 282 -0.54 -17.19 -10.61
CA PRO A 282 -0.02 -18.41 -9.99
C PRO A 282 1.26 -18.14 -9.19
N HIS A 283 1.38 -18.80 -8.05
CA HIS A 283 2.53 -18.70 -7.13
C HIS A 283 2.81 -17.26 -6.64
N VAL A 284 1.74 -16.54 -6.36
CA VAL A 284 1.78 -15.18 -5.83
C VAL A 284 0.94 -15.12 -4.55
N GLY A 285 1.46 -14.43 -3.53
CA GLY A 285 0.76 -14.20 -2.27
C GLY A 285 -0.14 -12.96 -2.32
N HIS A 286 -0.25 -12.29 -1.18
CA HIS A 286 -1.15 -11.14 -0.94
C HIS A 286 -0.65 -9.80 -1.52
N ALA A 287 0.52 -9.78 -2.13
CA ALA A 287 1.13 -8.53 -2.62
C ALA A 287 1.63 -8.64 -4.08
N PRO A 288 0.77 -8.90 -5.07
CA PRO A 288 1.15 -9.00 -6.49
C PRO A 288 1.97 -7.80 -6.98
N MET A 289 1.64 -6.57 -6.53
CA MET A 289 2.33 -5.33 -6.90
C MET A 289 3.77 -5.25 -6.37
N ILE A 290 4.15 -6.12 -5.42
CA ILE A 290 5.51 -6.26 -4.89
C ILE A 290 6.20 -7.50 -5.46
N GLU A 291 5.50 -8.64 -5.51
CA GLU A 291 6.05 -9.94 -5.92
C GLU A 291 6.22 -10.06 -7.44
N ARG A 292 5.27 -9.49 -8.20
CA ARG A 292 5.24 -9.48 -9.67
C ARG A 292 4.90 -8.08 -10.21
N PRO A 293 5.72 -7.06 -9.90
CA PRO A 293 5.36 -5.66 -10.18
C PRO A 293 5.17 -5.35 -11.67
N GLN A 294 6.00 -5.92 -12.54
CA GLN A 294 5.87 -5.73 -13.98
C GLN A 294 4.58 -6.35 -14.51
N GLN A 295 4.32 -7.61 -14.19
CA GLN A 295 3.11 -8.31 -14.62
C GLN A 295 1.85 -7.61 -14.11
N SER A 296 1.85 -7.18 -12.84
CA SER A 296 0.72 -6.44 -12.26
C SER A 296 0.42 -5.14 -13.01
N ALA A 297 1.47 -4.40 -13.39
CA ALA A 297 1.32 -3.20 -14.20
C ALA A 297 0.84 -3.50 -15.62
N GLU A 298 1.43 -4.51 -16.29
CA GLU A 298 1.05 -4.91 -17.66
C GLU A 298 -0.42 -5.37 -17.73
N ASP A 299 -0.90 -6.12 -16.74
CA ASP A 299 -2.30 -6.55 -16.67
C ASP A 299 -3.24 -5.34 -16.51
N TYR A 300 -2.85 -4.36 -15.68
CA TYR A 300 -3.63 -3.12 -15.54
C TYR A 300 -3.61 -2.28 -16.82
N LEU A 301 -2.46 -2.08 -17.45
CA LEU A 301 -2.34 -1.32 -18.69
C LEU A 301 -3.19 -1.95 -19.82
N ARG A 302 -3.11 -3.28 -19.97
CA ARG A 302 -3.93 -4.03 -20.93
C ARG A 302 -5.43 -3.86 -20.69
N PHE A 303 -5.86 -3.92 -19.43
CA PHE A 303 -7.25 -3.66 -19.06
C PHE A 303 -7.68 -2.26 -19.47
N ARG A 304 -6.85 -1.24 -19.24
CA ARG A 304 -7.17 0.15 -19.61
C ARG A 304 -7.20 0.37 -21.12
N GLU A 305 -6.31 -0.27 -21.87
CA GLU A 305 -6.34 -0.24 -23.33
C GLU A 305 -7.64 -0.81 -23.90
N GLN A 306 -8.11 -1.94 -23.35
CA GLN A 306 -9.39 -2.54 -23.75
C GLN A 306 -10.58 -1.60 -23.51
N LEU A 307 -10.59 -0.86 -22.41
CA LEU A 307 -11.64 0.13 -22.15
C LEU A 307 -11.60 1.30 -23.14
N ALA A 308 -10.41 1.75 -23.55
CA ALA A 308 -10.27 2.86 -24.50
C ALA A 308 -10.73 2.49 -25.93
N VAL A 309 -10.65 1.22 -26.31
CA VAL A 309 -11.11 0.72 -27.63
C VAL A 309 -12.63 0.50 -27.66
N ALA A 310 -13.25 0.28 -26.50
CA ALA A 310 -14.70 0.02 -26.39
C ALA A 310 -15.57 1.29 -26.42
N HIS A 311 -14.95 2.47 -26.41
CA HIS A 311 -15.58 3.80 -26.49
C HIS A 311 -15.14 4.57 -27.74
#